data_0c5d741b73cd978a070d74e51b1e5fa2
#
_entry.id   0c5d741b73cd978a070d74e51b1e5fa2
#
_cell.length_a   1.000
_cell.length_b   1.000
_cell.length_c   1.000
_cell.angle_alpha   90.00
_cell.angle_beta   90.00
_cell.angle_gamma   90.00
#
_symmetry.space_group_name_H-M   'P 1'
#
loop_
_entity.id
_entity.type
_entity.pdbx_description
1 polymer ?
#
loop_
_entity_poly.entity_id
_entity_poly.type
_entity_poly.pdbx_seq_one_letter_code
_entity_poly.pdbx_strand_id
1 'polypeptide(L)'
;MQKIKVDMQENSRWRNPITLLVLMSVAMPLAFNTWSALLNNFAVERAGFTGVEIGILQSLREVPGFLSITVIFVLLAIKEQTLAVFSLALLGLGVALTGFFPSEYGLYLTTVLMSIGFHYFEAIKQSLSLQWLSKDEAPQVLGRLIAVGSVTSLVVYGILWLLLEVFGVGFKWNLALAGGLCCLLAACLFIGFPNFAAKTTQHKTLILRRRYWLYYLLTFLSGARRQIFVVFAAFLMVEKFGYSASQVTLLFLINYAF
;
A
#
# COMPACT_ATOMS: atom_id res chain seq x y z
N MET A 1 -8.36 -31.83 29.25
CA MET A 1 -7.25 -30.86 29.46
C MET A 1 -6.18 -30.88 28.35
N GLN A 2 -5.81 -32.06 27.82
CA GLN A 2 -4.79 -32.19 26.76
C GLN A 2 -5.22 -31.56 25.41
N LYS A 3 -6.49 -31.76 25.01
CA LYS A 3 -7.05 -31.16 23.77
C LYS A 3 -7.06 -29.63 23.77
N ILE A 4 -7.37 -29.02 24.91
CA ILE A 4 -7.35 -27.56 25.09
C ILE A 4 -5.91 -26.99 25.01
N LYS A 5 -4.90 -27.74 25.52
CA LYS A 5 -3.49 -27.34 25.40
C LYS A 5 -2.97 -27.45 23.96
N VAL A 6 -3.42 -28.46 23.20
CA VAL A 6 -3.05 -28.62 21.78
C VAL A 6 -3.67 -27.50 20.96
N ASP A 7 -4.96 -27.18 21.16
CA ASP A 7 -5.64 -26.06 20.47
C ASP A 7 -5.03 -24.70 20.79
N MET A 8 -4.56 -24.50 22.04
CA MET A 8 -3.86 -23.25 22.42
C MET A 8 -2.45 -23.16 21.83
N GLN A 9 -1.76 -24.29 21.64
CA GLN A 9 -0.44 -24.35 21.06
C GLN A 9 -0.46 -24.22 19.52
N GLU A 10 -1.47 -24.76 18.85
CA GLU A 10 -1.72 -24.53 17.42
C GLU A 10 -2.15 -23.10 17.13
N ASN A 11 -3.02 -22.52 17.95
CA ASN A 11 -3.43 -21.13 17.84
C ASN A 11 -2.26 -20.13 18.05
N SER A 12 -1.26 -20.52 18.85
CA SER A 12 0.00 -19.76 19.04
C SER A 12 0.90 -19.81 17.81
N ARG A 13 0.85 -20.88 17.00
CA ARG A 13 1.74 -21.08 15.85
C ARG A 13 1.44 -20.14 14.68
N TRP A 14 0.16 -19.80 14.45
CA TRP A 14 -0.28 -18.91 13.39
C TRP A 14 -0.32 -17.43 13.80
N ARG A 15 -0.51 -17.14 15.08
CA ARG A 15 -0.58 -15.77 15.60
C ARG A 15 0.80 -15.30 16.07
N ASN A 16 1.68 -15.05 15.11
CA ASN A 16 3.04 -14.56 15.37
C ASN A 16 3.35 -13.30 14.55
N PRO A 17 4.39 -12.52 14.92
CA PRO A 17 4.73 -11.27 14.22
C PRO A 17 5.02 -11.45 12.72
N ILE A 18 5.66 -12.56 12.33
CA ILE A 18 6.02 -12.82 10.93
C ILE A 18 4.76 -13.06 10.10
N THR A 19 3.82 -13.87 10.60
CA THR A 19 2.53 -14.08 9.92
C THR A 19 1.75 -12.78 9.76
N LEU A 20 1.76 -11.92 10.77
CA LEU A 20 1.13 -10.60 10.69
C LEU A 20 1.78 -9.75 9.57
N LEU A 21 3.10 -9.68 9.51
CA LEU A 21 3.84 -8.96 8.46
C LEU A 21 3.55 -9.53 7.06
N VAL A 22 3.44 -10.86 6.93
CA VAL A 22 3.08 -11.52 5.66
C VAL A 22 1.68 -11.11 5.21
N LEU A 23 0.68 -11.17 6.09
CA LEU A 23 -0.70 -10.77 5.76
C LEU A 23 -0.81 -9.29 5.44
N MET A 24 -0.07 -8.42 6.15
CA MET A 24 0.05 -7.01 5.82
C MET A 24 0.68 -6.80 4.42
N SER A 25 1.65 -7.66 4.04
CA SER A 25 2.29 -7.63 2.71
C SER A 25 1.37 -8.11 1.59
N VAL A 26 0.28 -8.79 1.91
CA VAL A 26 -0.82 -9.13 0.97
C VAL A 26 -1.83 -7.98 0.89
N ALA A 27 -2.23 -7.42 2.03
CA ALA A 27 -3.31 -6.43 2.09
C ALA A 27 -2.99 -5.14 1.32
N MET A 28 -1.76 -4.64 1.42
CA MET A 28 -1.36 -3.37 0.78
C MET A 28 -1.38 -3.46 -0.76
N PRO A 29 -0.70 -4.43 -1.41
CA PRO A 29 -0.74 -4.52 -2.88
C PRO A 29 -2.14 -4.75 -3.44
N LEU A 30 -3.01 -5.45 -2.73
CA LEU A 30 -4.39 -5.69 -3.14
C LEU A 30 -5.13 -4.38 -3.45
N ALA A 31 -5.06 -3.40 -2.57
CA ALA A 31 -5.71 -2.11 -2.76
C ALA A 31 -4.87 -1.18 -3.66
N PHE A 32 -3.60 -0.99 -3.32
CA PHE A 32 -2.75 -0.01 -3.98
C PHE A 32 -2.52 -0.31 -5.46
N ASN A 33 -2.26 -1.57 -5.83
CA ASN A 33 -2.01 -1.93 -7.23
C ASN A 33 -3.27 -1.81 -8.08
N THR A 34 -4.44 -2.18 -7.55
CA THR A 34 -5.71 -1.97 -8.24
C THR A 34 -5.95 -0.48 -8.49
N TRP A 35 -5.75 0.36 -7.49
CA TRP A 35 -5.87 1.82 -7.64
C TRP A 35 -4.86 2.35 -8.67
N SER A 36 -3.60 1.96 -8.59
CA SER A 36 -2.54 2.41 -9.48
C SER A 36 -2.79 2.00 -10.95
N ALA A 37 -3.29 0.80 -11.19
CA ALA A 37 -3.60 0.32 -12.53
C ALA A 37 -4.80 1.04 -13.15
N LEU A 38 -5.81 1.38 -12.35
CA LEU A 38 -7.06 1.96 -12.84
C LEU A 38 -7.09 3.48 -12.84
N LEU A 39 -6.23 4.14 -12.04
CA LEU A 39 -6.32 5.57 -11.78
C LEU A 39 -6.35 6.41 -13.06
N ASN A 40 -5.39 6.19 -13.97
CA ASN A 40 -5.26 7.04 -15.16
C ASN A 40 -6.47 6.91 -16.08
N ASN A 41 -6.90 5.68 -16.39
CA ASN A 41 -8.10 5.45 -17.18
C ASN A 41 -9.34 6.03 -16.49
N PHE A 42 -9.50 5.79 -15.19
CA PHE A 42 -10.63 6.32 -14.44
C PHE A 42 -10.67 7.85 -14.43
N ALA A 43 -9.53 8.49 -14.22
CA ALA A 43 -9.40 9.94 -14.20
C ALA A 43 -9.69 10.57 -15.57
N VAL A 44 -9.15 10.00 -16.64
CA VAL A 44 -9.38 10.50 -18.02
C VAL A 44 -10.82 10.21 -18.47
N GLU A 45 -11.28 8.96 -18.37
CA GLU A 45 -12.56 8.53 -18.92
C GLU A 45 -13.78 8.99 -18.11
N ARG A 46 -13.65 9.16 -16.79
CA ARG A 46 -14.77 9.44 -15.89
C ARG A 46 -14.76 10.83 -15.28
N ALA A 47 -13.59 11.43 -15.12
CA ALA A 47 -13.46 12.77 -14.55
C ALA A 47 -12.95 13.83 -15.53
N GLY A 48 -12.59 13.42 -16.78
CA GLY A 48 -12.12 14.32 -17.82
C GLY A 48 -10.75 14.95 -17.52
N PHE A 49 -9.90 14.28 -16.77
CA PHE A 49 -8.59 14.78 -16.37
C PHE A 49 -7.67 14.94 -17.58
N THR A 50 -6.94 16.05 -17.58
CA THR A 50 -5.79 16.32 -18.45
C THR A 50 -4.49 16.09 -17.67
N GLY A 51 -3.35 16.32 -18.33
CA GLY A 51 -2.04 16.24 -17.65
C GLY A 51 -1.90 17.21 -16.49
N VAL A 52 -2.65 18.32 -16.46
CA VAL A 52 -2.63 19.29 -15.37
C VAL A 52 -3.25 18.69 -14.09
N GLU A 53 -4.48 18.17 -14.20
CA GLU A 53 -5.18 17.58 -13.06
C GLU A 53 -4.47 16.32 -12.54
N ILE A 54 -3.92 15.49 -13.43
CA ILE A 54 -3.07 14.35 -13.04
C ILE A 54 -1.83 14.83 -12.29
N GLY A 55 -1.17 15.88 -12.75
CA GLY A 55 -0.02 16.47 -12.06
C GLY A 55 -0.37 16.96 -10.66
N ILE A 56 -1.50 17.64 -10.49
CA ILE A 56 -2.01 18.08 -9.19
C ILE A 56 -2.34 16.88 -8.30
N LEU A 57 -3.07 15.90 -8.81
CA LEU A 57 -3.45 14.69 -8.08
C LEU A 57 -2.22 13.95 -7.55
N GLN A 58 -1.20 13.77 -8.38
CA GLN A 58 0.03 13.09 -7.99
C GLN A 58 0.84 13.93 -6.98
N SER A 59 0.83 15.24 -7.11
CA SER A 59 1.45 16.14 -6.12
C SER A 59 0.75 16.03 -4.76
N LEU A 60 -0.58 16.05 -4.74
CA LEU A 60 -1.38 15.84 -3.53
C LEU A 60 -1.13 14.47 -2.90
N ARG A 61 -0.93 13.43 -3.71
CA ARG A 61 -0.57 12.09 -3.22
C ARG A 61 0.76 12.09 -2.46
N GLU A 62 1.74 12.88 -2.90
CA GLU A 62 3.06 12.89 -2.26
C GLU A 62 3.12 13.76 -1.00
N VAL A 63 2.14 14.65 -0.76
CA VAL A 63 2.09 15.45 0.48
C VAL A 63 2.07 14.58 1.75
N PRO A 64 1.22 13.54 1.88
CA PRO A 64 1.30 12.62 3.01
C PRO A 64 2.63 11.86 3.09
N GLY A 65 3.26 11.57 1.95
CA GLY A 65 4.60 10.96 1.90
C GLY A 65 5.66 11.85 2.53
N PHE A 66 5.67 13.14 2.17
CA PHE A 66 6.55 14.13 2.78
C PHE A 66 6.25 14.31 4.29
N LEU A 67 4.97 14.31 4.66
CA LEU A 67 4.53 14.40 6.05
C LEU A 67 4.64 13.10 6.85
N SER A 68 5.09 11.99 6.25
CA SER A 68 5.22 10.71 6.96
C SER A 68 6.16 10.75 8.16
N ILE A 69 7.07 11.74 8.23
CA ILE A 69 7.87 12.04 9.40
C ILE A 69 7.02 12.33 10.64
N THR A 70 5.80 12.83 10.46
CA THR A 70 4.86 13.13 11.56
C THR A 70 4.29 11.87 12.22
N VAL A 71 4.52 10.70 11.66
CA VAL A 71 4.12 9.42 12.25
C VAL A 71 4.66 9.26 13.68
N ILE A 72 5.83 9.84 13.96
CA ILE A 72 6.44 9.84 15.29
C ILE A 72 5.51 10.44 16.34
N PHE A 73 4.81 11.54 16.02
CA PHE A 73 3.87 12.18 16.95
C PHE A 73 2.62 11.33 17.17
N VAL A 74 2.14 10.64 16.14
CA VAL A 74 1.00 9.71 16.25
C VAL A 74 1.37 8.52 17.13
N LEU A 75 2.61 8.04 17.04
CA LEU A 75 3.14 6.95 17.87
C LEU A 75 3.30 7.29 19.35
N LEU A 76 3.17 8.56 19.73
CA LEU A 76 3.09 8.95 21.14
C LEU A 76 1.74 8.51 21.76
N ALA A 77 0.67 8.46 20.96
CA ALA A 77 -0.68 8.15 21.40
C ALA A 77 -1.13 6.71 21.04
N ILE A 78 -0.65 6.16 19.92
CA ILE A 78 -1.11 4.89 19.35
C ILE A 78 0.06 3.92 19.21
N LYS A 79 -0.18 2.63 19.51
CA LYS A 79 0.80 1.56 19.31
C LYS A 79 1.09 1.36 17.82
N GLU A 80 2.34 1.09 17.46
CA GLU A 80 2.77 0.93 16.07
C GLU A 80 1.96 -0.14 15.30
N GLN A 81 1.76 -1.33 15.88
CA GLN A 81 0.97 -2.39 15.26
C GLN A 81 -0.47 -1.93 14.98
N THR A 82 -1.09 -1.27 15.93
CA THR A 82 -2.45 -0.72 15.78
C THR A 82 -2.49 0.33 14.67
N LEU A 83 -1.52 1.24 14.65
CA LEU A 83 -1.43 2.28 13.63
C LEU A 83 -1.18 1.68 12.23
N ALA A 84 -0.36 0.62 12.11
CA ALA A 84 -0.17 -0.09 10.84
C ALA A 84 -1.49 -0.64 10.28
N VAL A 85 -2.31 -1.27 11.13
CA VAL A 85 -3.60 -1.82 10.71
C VAL A 85 -4.60 -0.73 10.36
N PHE A 86 -4.68 0.36 11.15
CA PHE A 86 -5.51 1.52 10.81
C PHE A 86 -5.08 2.18 9.50
N SER A 87 -3.78 2.26 9.24
CA SER A 87 -3.25 2.80 7.99
C SER A 87 -3.66 1.94 6.78
N LEU A 88 -3.65 0.60 6.93
CA LEU A 88 -4.19 -0.30 5.90
C LEU A 88 -5.70 -0.11 5.69
N ALA A 89 -6.48 0.05 6.75
CA ALA A 89 -7.90 0.33 6.64
C ALA A 89 -8.16 1.67 5.93
N LEU A 90 -7.37 2.70 6.24
CA LEU A 90 -7.46 4.01 5.60
C LEU A 90 -7.09 3.97 4.11
N LEU A 91 -6.03 3.22 3.76
CA LEU A 91 -5.66 2.92 2.38
C LEU A 91 -6.82 2.25 1.64
N GLY A 92 -7.35 1.16 2.21
CA GLY A 92 -8.48 0.43 1.62
C GLY A 92 -9.72 1.29 1.44
N LEU A 93 -10.06 2.09 2.45
CA LEU A 93 -11.20 3.02 2.40
C LEU A 93 -11.02 4.06 1.29
N GLY A 94 -9.86 4.70 1.19
CA GLY A 94 -9.55 5.66 0.13
C GLY A 94 -9.68 5.06 -1.27
N VAL A 95 -9.15 3.84 -1.46
CA VAL A 95 -9.28 3.10 -2.73
C VAL A 95 -10.74 2.75 -3.02
N ALA A 96 -11.48 2.21 -2.05
CA ALA A 96 -12.88 1.83 -2.23
C ALA A 96 -13.75 3.03 -2.60
N LEU A 97 -13.51 4.19 -1.98
CA LEU A 97 -14.26 5.41 -2.25
C LEU A 97 -13.94 6.04 -3.60
N THR A 98 -12.72 5.87 -4.14
CA THR A 98 -12.31 6.47 -5.41
C THR A 98 -13.31 6.23 -6.52
N GLY A 99 -13.83 5.01 -6.67
CA GLY A 99 -14.78 4.65 -7.71
C GLY A 99 -16.16 5.30 -7.60
N PHE A 100 -16.49 5.90 -6.47
CA PHE A 100 -17.79 6.55 -6.22
C PHE A 100 -17.78 8.05 -6.45
N PHE A 101 -16.60 8.65 -6.56
CA PHE A 101 -16.43 10.10 -6.69
C PHE A 101 -15.65 10.48 -7.97
N PRO A 102 -16.24 10.28 -9.18
CA PRO A 102 -15.62 10.57 -10.46
C PRO A 102 -15.66 12.09 -10.75
N SER A 103 -15.00 12.87 -9.92
CA SER A 103 -14.88 14.33 -10.06
C SER A 103 -13.50 14.76 -9.61
N GLU A 104 -13.09 15.95 -10.01
CA GLU A 104 -11.79 16.51 -9.69
C GLU A 104 -11.51 16.48 -8.18
N TYR A 105 -12.35 17.13 -7.39
CA TYR A 105 -12.22 17.17 -5.93
C TYR A 105 -12.41 15.80 -5.28
N GLY A 106 -13.30 14.98 -5.83
CA GLY A 106 -13.52 13.62 -5.35
C GLY A 106 -12.26 12.77 -5.47
N LEU A 107 -11.60 12.82 -6.63
CA LEU A 107 -10.34 12.12 -6.86
C LEU A 107 -9.21 12.67 -5.99
N TYR A 108 -9.11 13.99 -5.84
CA TYR A 108 -8.09 14.59 -4.97
C TYR A 108 -8.25 14.14 -3.51
N LEU A 109 -9.47 14.22 -2.95
CA LEU A 109 -9.74 13.83 -1.56
C LEU A 109 -9.53 12.33 -1.31
N THR A 110 -10.05 11.48 -2.20
CA THR A 110 -9.88 10.02 -2.05
C THR A 110 -8.42 9.60 -2.21
N THR A 111 -7.67 10.27 -3.09
CA THR A 111 -6.23 10.06 -3.27
C THR A 111 -5.44 10.47 -2.02
N VAL A 112 -5.73 11.63 -1.44
CA VAL A 112 -5.09 12.07 -0.18
C VAL A 112 -5.38 11.09 0.94
N LEU A 113 -6.65 10.65 1.08
CA LEU A 113 -7.05 9.66 2.09
C LEU A 113 -6.30 8.34 1.95
N MET A 114 -6.28 7.79 0.73
CA MET A 114 -5.53 6.58 0.39
C MET A 114 -4.04 6.76 0.68
N SER A 115 -3.47 7.89 0.29
CA SER A 115 -2.05 8.18 0.41
C SER A 115 -1.58 8.32 1.86
N ILE A 116 -2.38 8.93 2.75
CA ILE A 116 -2.09 8.94 4.20
C ILE A 116 -1.96 7.50 4.69
N GLY A 117 -2.93 6.65 4.36
CA GLY A 117 -2.89 5.23 4.71
C GLY A 117 -1.64 4.53 4.17
N PHE A 118 -1.32 4.73 2.91
CA PHE A 118 -0.17 4.12 2.25
C PHE A 118 1.16 4.50 2.89
N HIS A 119 1.45 5.78 3.01
CA HIS A 119 2.76 6.25 3.49
C HIS A 119 2.98 5.97 4.97
N TYR A 120 1.93 6.10 5.80
CA TYR A 120 2.03 5.75 7.22
C TYR A 120 2.22 4.25 7.40
N PHE A 121 1.48 3.43 6.63
CA PHE A 121 1.65 1.98 6.65
C PHE A 121 3.08 1.56 6.28
N GLU A 122 3.63 2.06 5.18
CA GLU A 122 4.99 1.72 4.73
C GLU A 122 6.05 2.08 5.79
N ALA A 123 5.96 3.29 6.37
CA ALA A 123 6.88 3.72 7.41
C ALA A 123 6.81 2.81 8.64
N ILE A 124 5.60 2.47 9.09
CA ILE A 124 5.40 1.66 10.30
C ILE A 124 5.74 0.19 10.05
N LYS A 125 5.37 -0.37 8.89
CA LYS A 125 5.73 -1.74 8.50
C LYS A 125 7.25 -1.94 8.51
N GLN A 126 8.00 -0.97 7.99
CA GLN A 126 9.46 -0.99 8.05
C GLN A 126 9.96 -1.00 9.49
N SER A 127 9.40 -0.14 10.35
CA SER A 127 9.74 -0.07 11.78
C SER A 127 9.44 -1.39 12.50
N LEU A 128 8.23 -1.94 12.33
CA LEU A 128 7.82 -3.21 12.94
C LEU A 128 8.71 -4.37 12.49
N SER A 129 9.09 -4.41 11.22
CA SER A 129 10.01 -5.42 10.71
C SER A 129 11.37 -5.37 11.43
N LEU A 130 11.91 -4.18 11.64
CA LEU A 130 13.18 -4.00 12.36
C LEU A 130 13.07 -4.29 13.86
N GLN A 131 11.88 -4.11 14.46
CA GLN A 131 11.66 -4.38 15.88
C GLN A 131 11.48 -5.87 16.19
N TRP A 132 10.80 -6.60 15.30
CA TRP A 132 10.41 -7.98 15.56
C TRP A 132 11.40 -9.02 15.06
N LEU A 133 12.22 -8.66 14.07
CA LEU A 133 13.20 -9.58 13.50
C LEU A 133 14.56 -9.41 14.17
N SER A 134 15.25 -10.54 14.38
CA SER A 134 16.67 -10.52 14.74
C SER A 134 17.52 -10.13 13.53
N LYS A 135 18.75 -9.68 13.75
CA LYS A 135 19.66 -9.31 12.66
C LYS A 135 19.94 -10.47 11.70
N ASP A 136 19.96 -11.68 12.21
CA ASP A 136 20.28 -12.88 11.43
C ASP A 136 19.07 -13.35 10.60
N GLU A 137 17.85 -13.17 11.12
CA GLU A 137 16.60 -13.55 10.43
C GLU A 137 16.11 -12.48 9.45
N ALA A 138 16.42 -11.20 9.70
CA ALA A 138 15.88 -10.07 8.97
C ALA A 138 16.08 -10.17 7.45
N PRO A 139 17.27 -10.52 6.90
CA PRO A 139 17.45 -10.58 5.45
C PRO A 139 16.52 -11.63 4.79
N GLN A 140 16.40 -12.80 5.40
CA GLN A 140 15.56 -13.88 4.86
C GLN A 140 14.06 -13.54 4.96
N VAL A 141 13.62 -13.00 6.09
CA VAL A 141 12.20 -12.64 6.28
C VAL A 141 11.82 -11.47 5.42
N LEU A 142 12.63 -10.41 5.34
CA LEU A 142 12.38 -9.27 4.44
C LEU A 142 12.32 -9.72 2.98
N GLY A 143 13.21 -10.60 2.53
CA GLY A 143 13.15 -11.19 1.20
C GLY A 143 11.83 -11.94 0.95
N ARG A 144 11.34 -12.71 1.93
CA ARG A 144 10.02 -13.37 1.85
C ARG A 144 8.86 -12.38 1.78
N LEU A 145 8.91 -11.29 2.57
CA LEU A 145 7.86 -10.27 2.54
C LEU A 145 7.79 -9.57 1.16
N ILE A 146 8.94 -9.30 0.55
CA ILE A 146 9.03 -8.77 -0.82
C ILE A 146 8.44 -9.77 -1.81
N ALA A 147 8.85 -11.05 -1.74
CA ALA A 147 8.34 -12.10 -2.61
C ALA A 147 6.81 -12.26 -2.49
N VAL A 148 6.28 -12.28 -1.27
CA VAL A 148 4.82 -12.31 -1.03
C VAL A 148 4.13 -11.10 -1.65
N GLY A 149 4.67 -9.90 -1.47
CA GLY A 149 4.13 -8.68 -2.09
C GLY A 149 4.13 -8.77 -3.62
N SER A 150 5.22 -9.24 -4.24
CA SER A 150 5.33 -9.40 -5.70
C SER A 150 4.37 -10.45 -6.24
N VAL A 151 4.27 -11.60 -5.60
CA VAL A 151 3.28 -12.64 -5.98
C VAL A 151 1.86 -12.12 -5.84
N THR A 152 1.56 -11.40 -4.77
CA THR A 152 0.24 -10.77 -4.59
C THR A 152 -0.03 -9.76 -5.71
N SER A 153 0.95 -8.96 -6.10
CA SER A 153 0.81 -8.01 -7.21
C SER A 153 0.48 -8.71 -8.52
N LEU A 154 1.19 -9.81 -8.85
CA LEU A 154 0.90 -10.63 -10.03
C LEU A 154 -0.54 -11.16 -10.02
N VAL A 155 -0.96 -11.72 -8.88
CA VAL A 155 -2.33 -12.26 -8.73
C VAL A 155 -3.37 -11.15 -8.86
N VAL A 156 -3.13 -10.00 -8.23
CA VAL A 156 -4.04 -8.84 -8.32
C VAL A 156 -4.18 -8.35 -9.75
N TYR A 157 -3.08 -8.14 -10.46
CA TYR A 157 -3.14 -7.69 -11.86
C TYR A 157 -3.78 -8.75 -12.78
N GLY A 158 -3.52 -10.04 -12.55
CA GLY A 158 -4.17 -11.13 -13.29
C GLY A 158 -5.68 -11.16 -13.08
N ILE A 159 -6.12 -11.10 -11.82
CA ILE A 159 -7.55 -11.05 -11.48
C ILE A 159 -8.19 -9.77 -12.03
N LEU A 160 -7.55 -8.61 -11.87
CA LEU A 160 -8.06 -7.34 -12.35
C LEU A 160 -8.22 -7.35 -13.88
N TRP A 161 -7.25 -7.89 -14.61
CA TRP A 161 -7.34 -8.05 -16.07
C TRP A 161 -8.54 -8.93 -16.46
N LEU A 162 -8.72 -10.08 -15.78
CA LEU A 162 -9.88 -10.96 -16.01
C LEU A 162 -11.21 -10.24 -15.73
N LEU A 163 -11.30 -9.49 -14.63
CA LEU A 163 -12.50 -8.74 -14.28
C LEU A 163 -12.84 -7.66 -15.30
N LEU A 164 -11.84 -6.98 -15.85
CA LEU A 164 -12.02 -5.94 -16.84
C LEU A 164 -12.33 -6.50 -18.22
N GLU A 165 -11.50 -7.45 -18.72
CA GLU A 165 -11.53 -7.93 -20.10
C GLU A 165 -12.60 -8.99 -20.33
N VAL A 166 -12.73 -9.96 -19.40
CA VAL A 166 -13.63 -11.11 -19.57
C VAL A 166 -15.01 -10.83 -18.97
N PHE A 167 -15.05 -10.27 -17.76
CA PHE A 167 -16.30 -10.05 -17.03
C PHE A 167 -16.90 -8.65 -17.22
N GLY A 168 -16.17 -7.71 -17.84
CA GLY A 168 -16.65 -6.35 -18.08
C GLY A 168 -16.96 -5.56 -16.80
N VAL A 169 -16.33 -5.90 -15.67
CA VAL A 169 -16.54 -5.23 -14.40
C VAL A 169 -16.00 -3.81 -14.47
N GLY A 170 -16.86 -2.80 -14.25
CA GLY A 170 -16.46 -1.40 -14.32
C GLY A 170 -15.55 -0.95 -13.17
N PHE A 171 -14.92 0.21 -13.36
CA PHE A 171 -13.98 0.83 -12.40
C PHE A 171 -14.49 0.87 -10.96
N LYS A 172 -15.73 1.34 -10.78
CA LYS A 172 -16.35 1.49 -9.47
C LYS A 172 -16.29 0.21 -8.64
N TRP A 173 -16.66 -0.90 -9.24
CA TRP A 173 -16.75 -2.18 -8.53
C TRP A 173 -15.38 -2.82 -8.32
N ASN A 174 -14.44 -2.67 -9.26
CA ASN A 174 -13.07 -3.13 -9.07
C ASN A 174 -12.38 -2.40 -7.91
N LEU A 175 -12.52 -1.06 -7.85
CA LEU A 175 -11.98 -0.24 -6.76
C LEU A 175 -12.65 -0.54 -5.42
N ALA A 176 -14.00 -0.67 -5.41
CA ALA A 176 -14.76 -1.00 -4.22
C ALA A 176 -14.41 -2.38 -3.65
N LEU A 177 -14.27 -3.40 -4.51
CA LEU A 177 -13.89 -4.75 -4.11
C LEU A 177 -12.47 -4.79 -3.54
N ALA A 178 -11.48 -4.23 -4.25
CA ALA A 178 -10.10 -4.25 -3.81
C ALA A 178 -9.90 -3.47 -2.50
N GLY A 179 -10.45 -2.26 -2.41
CA GLY A 179 -10.38 -1.46 -1.20
C GLY A 179 -11.17 -2.07 -0.05
N GLY A 180 -12.37 -2.61 -0.31
CA GLY A 180 -13.20 -3.30 0.67
C GLY A 180 -12.54 -4.56 1.23
N LEU A 181 -11.91 -5.37 0.38
CA LEU A 181 -11.14 -6.55 0.82
C LEU A 181 -9.92 -6.13 1.67
N CYS A 182 -9.25 -5.04 1.33
CA CYS A 182 -8.16 -4.51 2.16
C CYS A 182 -8.67 -4.07 3.54
N CYS A 183 -9.82 -3.37 3.61
CA CYS A 183 -10.45 -2.99 4.88
C CYS A 183 -10.87 -4.23 5.69
N LEU A 184 -11.44 -5.24 5.04
CA LEU A 184 -11.80 -6.49 5.69
C LEU A 184 -10.57 -7.22 6.25
N LEU A 185 -9.50 -7.33 5.48
CA LEU A 185 -8.23 -7.87 5.94
C LEU A 185 -7.68 -7.07 7.13
N ALA A 186 -7.68 -5.75 7.07
CA ALA A 186 -7.26 -4.91 8.18
C ALA A 186 -8.10 -5.18 9.44
N ALA A 187 -9.43 -5.30 9.33
CA ALA A 187 -10.29 -5.65 10.45
C ALA A 187 -9.97 -7.05 11.01
N CYS A 188 -9.77 -8.05 10.12
CA CYS A 188 -9.36 -9.39 10.52
C CYS A 188 -7.99 -9.39 11.25
N LEU A 189 -7.03 -8.58 10.80
CA LEU A 189 -5.73 -8.45 11.44
C LEU A 189 -5.85 -7.78 12.81
N PHE A 190 -6.70 -6.78 12.95
CA PHE A 190 -6.94 -6.09 14.21
C PHE A 190 -7.55 -7.01 15.28
N ILE A 191 -8.56 -7.81 14.90
CA ILE A 191 -9.26 -8.71 15.81
C ILE A 191 -8.45 -10.00 16.03
N GLY A 192 -7.80 -10.50 14.98
CA GLY A 192 -7.17 -11.81 14.96
C GLY A 192 -5.81 -11.89 15.65
N PHE A 193 -5.09 -10.77 15.76
CA PHE A 193 -3.72 -10.77 16.29
C PHE A 193 -3.60 -9.98 17.58
N PRO A 194 -2.89 -10.52 18.61
CA PRO A 194 -2.57 -9.77 19.80
C PRO A 194 -1.54 -8.66 19.49
N ASN A 195 -1.44 -7.66 20.35
CA ASN A 195 -0.35 -6.70 20.25
C ASN A 195 0.95 -7.37 20.69
N PHE A 196 1.91 -7.45 19.78
CA PHE A 196 3.22 -8.01 20.05
C PHE A 196 4.14 -6.97 20.69
N ALA A 197 4.94 -7.42 21.66
CA ALA A 197 5.95 -6.56 22.28
C ALA A 197 7.12 -6.34 21.32
N ALA A 198 7.66 -5.12 21.31
CA ALA A 198 8.90 -4.82 20.63
C ALA A 198 10.08 -5.51 21.30
N LYS A 199 10.97 -6.15 20.55
CA LYS A 199 12.22 -6.72 21.08
C LYS A 199 13.28 -5.66 21.36
N THR A 200 13.17 -4.50 20.72
CA THR A 200 14.11 -3.38 20.84
C THR A 200 13.38 -2.12 21.27
N THR A 201 13.99 -1.35 22.19
CA THR A 201 13.43 -0.08 22.64
C THR A 201 13.50 0.93 21.48
N GLN A 202 12.35 1.49 21.12
CA GLN A 202 12.27 2.51 20.09
C GLN A 202 12.49 3.90 20.67
N HIS A 203 13.36 4.68 20.03
CA HIS A 203 13.52 6.09 20.33
C HIS A 203 12.47 6.88 19.55
N LYS A 204 11.48 7.43 20.26
CA LYS A 204 10.41 8.27 19.67
C LYS A 204 10.86 9.72 19.49
N THR A 205 12.08 9.91 18.98
CA THR A 205 12.66 11.22 18.69
C THR A 205 13.25 11.22 17.30
N LEU A 206 13.02 12.33 16.58
CA LEU A 206 13.61 12.51 15.26
C LEU A 206 15.12 12.75 15.39
N ILE A 207 15.92 11.84 14.85
CA ILE A 207 17.37 11.93 14.86
C ILE A 207 17.86 12.06 13.42
N LEU A 208 18.16 13.31 13.01
CA LEU A 208 18.83 13.59 11.74
C LEU A 208 20.32 13.80 12.01
N ARG A 209 21.14 12.84 11.57
CA ARG A 209 22.60 12.94 11.75
C ARG A 209 23.23 13.61 10.54
N ARG A 210 23.87 14.77 10.72
CA ARG A 210 24.56 15.52 9.66
C ARG A 210 25.55 14.66 8.85
N ARG A 211 26.15 13.66 9.48
CA ARG A 211 27.06 12.70 8.86
C ARG A 211 26.44 11.98 7.65
N TYR A 212 25.11 11.78 7.60
CA TYR A 212 24.40 11.04 6.56
C TYR A 212 23.70 11.95 5.53
N TRP A 213 24.07 13.23 5.44
CA TRP A 213 23.42 14.19 4.53
C TRP A 213 23.43 13.73 3.07
N LEU A 214 24.55 13.13 2.61
CA LEU A 214 24.68 12.62 1.24
C LEU A 214 23.68 11.45 0.99
N TYR A 215 23.56 10.53 1.94
CA TYR A 215 22.58 9.46 1.86
C TYR A 215 21.15 10.01 1.75
N TYR A 216 20.78 11.00 2.55
CA TYR A 216 19.46 11.65 2.48
C TYR A 216 19.24 12.31 1.13
N LEU A 217 20.22 13.04 0.61
CA LEU A 217 20.17 13.68 -0.70
C LEU A 217 20.00 12.65 -1.83
N LEU A 218 20.81 11.60 -1.85
CA LEU A 218 20.73 10.55 -2.87
C LEU A 218 19.40 9.79 -2.82
N THR A 219 18.87 9.51 -1.63
CA THR A 219 17.55 8.89 -1.45
C THR A 219 16.44 9.79 -2.00
N PHE A 220 16.50 11.09 -1.69
CA PHE A 220 15.54 12.07 -2.21
C PHE A 220 15.59 12.17 -3.74
N LEU A 221 16.76 12.32 -4.33
CA LEU A 221 16.95 12.40 -5.78
C LEU A 221 16.50 11.11 -6.50
N SER A 222 16.78 9.95 -5.91
CA SER A 222 16.34 8.66 -6.45
C SER A 222 14.80 8.56 -6.46
N GLY A 223 14.14 9.01 -5.39
CA GLY A 223 12.68 9.07 -5.31
C GLY A 223 12.09 10.01 -6.37
N ALA A 224 12.62 11.23 -6.48
CA ALA A 224 12.16 12.22 -7.44
C ALA A 224 12.27 11.72 -8.90
N ARG A 225 13.40 11.11 -9.26
CA ARG A 225 13.61 10.54 -10.61
C ARG A 225 12.58 9.45 -10.94
N ARG A 226 12.34 8.53 -10.01
CA ARG A 226 11.39 7.42 -10.22
C ARG A 226 9.98 7.94 -10.46
N GLN A 227 9.60 9.01 -9.80
CA GLN A 227 8.25 9.55 -9.83
C GLN A 227 7.84 10.04 -11.22
N ILE A 228 8.75 10.59 -12.00
CA ILE A 228 8.49 11.04 -13.38
C ILE A 228 7.95 9.88 -14.23
N PHE A 229 8.61 8.72 -14.17
CA PHE A 229 8.18 7.55 -14.95
C PHE A 229 6.90 6.92 -14.39
N VAL A 230 6.79 6.78 -13.08
CA VAL A 230 5.61 6.15 -12.44
C VAL A 230 4.33 6.95 -12.73
N VAL A 231 4.43 8.28 -12.72
CA VAL A 231 3.26 9.16 -12.92
C VAL A 231 2.89 9.24 -14.40
N PHE A 232 3.84 9.65 -15.24
CA PHE A 232 3.51 10.09 -16.61
C PHE A 232 3.56 8.99 -17.65
N ALA A 233 4.27 7.88 -17.44
CA ALA A 233 4.33 6.82 -18.45
C ALA A 233 2.96 6.16 -18.66
N ALA A 234 2.30 5.72 -17.59
CA ALA A 234 0.97 5.12 -17.70
C ALA A 234 -0.09 6.13 -18.15
N PHE A 235 -0.01 7.40 -17.67
CA PHE A 235 -0.88 8.47 -18.13
C PHE A 235 -0.76 8.72 -19.64
N LEU A 236 0.46 8.79 -20.16
CA LEU A 236 0.73 8.96 -21.59
C LEU A 236 0.13 7.83 -22.43
N MET A 237 0.20 6.59 -21.95
CA MET A 237 -0.41 5.44 -22.62
C MET A 237 -1.92 5.60 -22.76
N VAL A 238 -2.58 6.12 -21.72
CA VAL A 238 -4.04 6.33 -21.73
C VAL A 238 -4.40 7.55 -22.59
N GLU A 239 -3.81 8.71 -22.29
CA GLU A 239 -4.22 9.98 -22.91
C GLU A 239 -3.84 10.05 -24.41
N LYS A 240 -2.61 9.70 -24.75
CA LYS A 240 -2.08 9.87 -26.10
C LYS A 240 -2.25 8.64 -26.99
N PHE A 241 -2.14 7.46 -26.43
CA PHE A 241 -2.20 6.20 -27.20
C PHE A 241 -3.54 5.46 -27.03
N GLY A 242 -4.45 5.95 -26.19
CA GLY A 242 -5.80 5.40 -26.03
C GLY A 242 -5.84 3.99 -25.43
N TYR A 243 -4.85 3.61 -24.61
CA TYR A 243 -4.84 2.29 -23.98
C TYR A 243 -5.99 2.15 -22.99
N SER A 244 -6.73 1.04 -23.14
CA SER A 244 -7.79 0.68 -22.19
C SER A 244 -7.21 0.28 -20.83
N ALA A 245 -8.06 0.28 -19.80
CA ALA A 245 -7.66 -0.15 -18.46
C ALA A 245 -7.17 -1.61 -18.42
N SER A 246 -7.75 -2.50 -19.24
CA SER A 246 -7.30 -3.89 -19.37
C SER A 246 -5.90 -3.98 -19.98
N GLN A 247 -5.62 -3.20 -21.03
CA GLN A 247 -4.31 -3.14 -21.67
C GLN A 247 -3.23 -2.61 -20.73
N VAL A 248 -3.53 -1.52 -19.99
CA VAL A 248 -2.61 -0.97 -18.96
C VAL A 248 -2.36 -2.00 -17.86
N THR A 249 -3.41 -2.68 -17.38
CA THR A 249 -3.29 -3.73 -16.38
C THR A 249 -2.45 -4.92 -16.87
N LEU A 250 -2.61 -5.32 -18.13
CA LEU A 250 -1.79 -6.36 -18.75
C LEU A 250 -0.30 -5.97 -18.81
N LEU A 251 0.00 -4.71 -19.12
CA LEU A 251 1.38 -4.21 -19.09
C LEU A 251 1.98 -4.27 -17.70
N PHE A 252 1.21 -3.91 -16.65
CA PHE A 252 1.66 -4.08 -15.27
C PHE A 252 1.88 -5.55 -14.91
N LEU A 253 0.98 -6.44 -15.34
CA LEU A 253 1.13 -7.88 -15.12
C LEU A 253 2.43 -8.40 -15.75
N ILE A 254 2.70 -8.05 -17.01
CA ILE A 254 3.92 -8.43 -17.71
C ILE A 254 5.15 -7.87 -16.99
N ASN A 255 5.13 -6.58 -16.63
CA ASN A 255 6.26 -5.94 -15.93
C ASN A 255 6.58 -6.56 -14.57
N TYR A 256 5.59 -7.12 -13.88
CA TYR A 256 5.81 -7.80 -12.58
C TYR A 256 6.20 -9.27 -12.74
N ALA A 257 6.03 -9.86 -13.93
CA ALA A 257 6.41 -11.24 -14.21
C ALA A 257 7.90 -11.40 -14.54
N PHE A 258 8.56 -10.31 -14.94
CA PHE A 258 9.99 -10.24 -15.28
C PHE A 258 10.75 -9.34 -14.33
#